data_7fd2c32e2c244ff077c066ce3358cc91
#
_entry.id   7fd2c32e2c244ff077c066ce3358cc91
#
_cell.length_a   1.000
_cell.length_b   1.000
_cell.length_c   1.000
_cell.angle_alpha   90.00
_cell.angle_beta   90.00
_cell.angle_gamma   90.00
#
_symmetry.space_group_name_H-M   'P 1'
#
loop_
_entity.id
_entity.type
_entity.pdbx_description
1 polymer ?
#
loop_
_entity_poly.entity_id
_entity_poly.type
_entity_poly.pdbx_seq_one_letter_code
_entity_poly.pdbx_strand_id
1 'polypeptide(L)'
;MVSPLRDTRFCKDIYAVSSKNTLRHSASSGRLGIGVDYGTSNSAAAVFDGQRVTVIALEKTAKVMPSATYVNRDFQIATGQEAIEEYVRSNTGRTVELSAEILGEGRSSTGQIGDHGLPEEASTSLIYGQSLVDGGQQGRLFRGIKRLLGGHDSPRLMVFDKPFRLVALITPLLIRIRRTIEAQLPSALTPKPTVDHACIGHPVNFEGSERDRNNAALNALSESYGYAEFTHQSFYPEPNAAALSYLHAHPGLSTRTLLAVDFGGGTLDLCVIKHTHDDFEV
;
A
#
# COMPACT_ATOMS: atom_id res chain seq x y z
N MET A 1 -20.59 -1.93 -8.66
CA MET A 1 -19.89 -2.69 -9.73
C MET A 1 -19.08 -1.68 -10.54
N VAL A 2 -17.86 -1.42 -10.14
CA VAL A 2 -16.95 -0.54 -10.89
C VAL A 2 -16.08 -1.45 -11.74
N SER A 3 -16.15 -1.27 -13.06
CA SER A 3 -15.33 -2.01 -14.04
C SER A 3 -13.87 -1.53 -13.91
N PRO A 4 -12.91 -2.39 -13.56
CA PRO A 4 -11.55 -1.94 -13.18
C PRO A 4 -10.56 -1.82 -14.36
N LEU A 5 -10.96 -1.85 -15.62
CA LEU A 5 -10.01 -2.06 -16.73
C LEU A 5 -10.29 -1.23 -18.00
N ARG A 6 -10.64 0.04 -17.92
CA ARG A 6 -10.81 0.83 -19.16
C ARG A 6 -10.41 2.29 -19.09
N ASP A 7 -9.23 2.63 -18.57
CA ASP A 7 -8.64 3.90 -19.00
C ASP A 7 -7.11 3.84 -19.09
N THR A 8 -6.62 3.01 -20.00
CA THR A 8 -5.21 3.01 -20.44
C THR A 8 -4.86 4.27 -21.25
N ARG A 9 -5.83 5.14 -21.55
CA ARG A 9 -5.65 6.34 -22.38
C ARG A 9 -4.77 7.38 -21.70
N PHE A 10 -4.89 7.54 -20.40
CA PHE A 10 -4.16 8.60 -19.69
C PHE A 10 -2.63 8.42 -19.73
N CYS A 11 -2.12 7.20 -19.59
CA CYS A 11 -0.68 6.94 -19.72
C CYS A 11 -0.22 6.86 -21.19
N LYS A 12 -1.07 6.41 -22.12
CA LYS A 12 -0.78 6.49 -23.55
C LYS A 12 -0.61 7.96 -23.99
N ASP A 13 -1.41 8.87 -23.44
CA ASP A 13 -1.30 10.30 -23.72
C ASP A 13 0.00 10.91 -23.16
N ILE A 14 0.48 10.45 -21.99
CA ILE A 14 1.77 10.87 -21.42
C ILE A 14 2.94 10.39 -22.28
N TYR A 15 2.85 9.17 -22.85
CA TYR A 15 3.90 8.60 -23.70
C TYR A 15 3.86 9.12 -25.12
N ALA A 16 2.69 9.38 -25.70
CA ALA A 16 2.51 9.94 -27.04
C ALA A 16 3.05 11.37 -27.16
N VAL A 17 3.16 12.11 -26.05
CA VAL A 17 3.75 13.46 -26.01
C VAL A 17 5.26 13.42 -26.20
N SER A 18 5.94 12.30 -25.86
CA SER A 18 7.41 12.18 -26.00
C SER A 18 7.88 11.82 -27.41
N SER A 19 7.03 11.21 -28.25
CA SER A 19 7.43 10.67 -29.56
C SER A 19 7.22 11.61 -30.76
N LYS A 20 6.50 12.73 -30.59
CA LYS A 20 6.29 13.70 -31.66
C LYS A 20 6.95 15.04 -31.34
N ASN A 21 8.15 15.22 -31.89
CA ASN A 21 8.93 16.47 -31.86
C ASN A 21 8.30 17.57 -32.72
N THR A 22 6.98 17.73 -32.69
CA THR A 22 6.23 18.82 -33.28
C THR A 22 5.05 19.18 -32.40
N LEU A 23 5.36 19.70 -31.19
CA LEU A 23 4.34 20.25 -30.32
C LEU A 23 4.08 21.70 -30.71
N ARG A 24 2.95 21.94 -31.35
CA ARG A 24 2.25 23.20 -31.18
C ARG A 24 1.94 23.35 -29.71
N HIS A 25 2.49 24.34 -29.05
CA HIS A 25 2.14 24.79 -27.71
C HIS A 25 0.64 25.14 -27.66
N SER A 26 -0.21 24.16 -27.42
CA SER A 26 -1.46 24.40 -26.74
C SER A 26 -1.17 24.21 -25.25
N ALA A 27 -1.23 25.29 -24.49
CA ALA A 27 -1.23 25.29 -23.05
C ALA A 27 -2.44 24.46 -22.57
N SER A 28 -2.33 23.15 -22.59
CA SER A 28 -3.29 22.26 -21.93
C SER A 28 -3.03 22.31 -20.44
N SER A 29 -4.02 22.79 -19.69
CA SER A 29 -4.16 22.82 -18.25
C SER A 29 -3.18 21.88 -17.53
N GLY A 30 -2.28 22.46 -16.70
CA GLY A 30 -1.15 21.76 -16.08
C GLY A 30 -1.55 20.62 -15.15
N ARG A 31 -1.97 19.50 -15.73
CA ARG A 31 -2.15 18.24 -14.99
C ARG A 31 -0.78 17.59 -14.82
N LEU A 32 -0.41 17.40 -13.56
CA LEU A 32 0.78 16.65 -13.20
C LEU A 32 0.46 15.14 -13.26
N GLY A 33 1.37 14.33 -13.81
CA GLY A 33 1.32 12.88 -13.61
C GLY A 33 1.84 12.54 -12.22
N ILE A 34 1.12 11.74 -11.46
CA ILE A 34 1.55 11.30 -10.13
C ILE A 34 1.67 9.78 -10.16
N GLY A 35 2.87 9.25 -9.91
CA GLY A 35 3.14 7.83 -9.75
C GLY A 35 3.36 7.50 -8.28
N VAL A 36 2.74 6.43 -7.81
CA VAL A 36 2.92 5.91 -6.46
C VAL A 36 3.18 4.41 -6.52
N ASP A 37 4.32 4.01 -5.99
CA ASP A 37 4.69 2.63 -5.75
C ASP A 37 4.56 2.33 -4.25
N TYR A 38 3.49 1.62 -3.88
CA TYR A 38 3.33 1.05 -2.55
C TYR A 38 3.91 -0.36 -2.55
N GLY A 39 5.21 -0.47 -2.26
CA GLY A 39 5.91 -1.76 -2.24
C GLY A 39 5.74 -2.53 -0.93
N THR A 40 6.15 -3.81 -0.93
CA THR A 40 6.10 -4.70 0.25
C THR A 40 6.99 -4.19 1.39
N SER A 41 8.20 -3.76 1.06
CA SER A 41 9.20 -3.31 2.04
C SER A 41 9.31 -1.79 2.10
N ASN A 42 9.25 -1.14 0.94
CA ASN A 42 9.43 0.30 0.78
C ASN A 42 8.43 0.86 -0.22
N SER A 43 8.10 2.14 -0.05
CA SER A 43 7.24 2.90 -0.94
C SER A 43 7.97 4.10 -1.52
N ALA A 44 7.62 4.47 -2.75
CA ALA A 44 8.16 5.61 -3.46
C ALA A 44 7.04 6.39 -4.18
N ALA A 45 7.30 7.66 -4.49
CA ALA A 45 6.40 8.46 -5.30
C ALA A 45 7.20 9.38 -6.22
N ALA A 46 6.60 9.69 -7.38
CA ALA A 46 7.17 10.61 -8.35
C ALA A 46 6.08 11.49 -8.98
N VAL A 47 6.50 12.65 -9.44
CA VAL A 47 5.66 13.59 -10.18
C VAL A 47 6.26 13.80 -11.56
N PHE A 48 5.41 13.82 -12.59
CA PHE A 48 5.76 14.12 -13.96
C PHE A 48 5.05 15.40 -14.40
N ASP A 49 5.81 16.38 -14.86
CA ASP A 49 5.31 17.70 -15.28
C ASP A 49 5.03 17.81 -16.78
N GLY A 50 5.09 16.70 -17.50
CA GLY A 50 5.00 16.63 -18.95
C GLY A 50 6.35 16.58 -19.67
N GLN A 51 7.46 16.83 -18.95
CA GLN A 51 8.83 16.80 -19.49
C GLN A 51 9.77 16.00 -18.60
N ARG A 52 9.65 16.15 -17.29
CA ARG A 52 10.58 15.60 -16.32
C ARG A 52 9.87 14.82 -15.24
N VAL A 53 10.44 13.66 -14.90
CA VAL A 53 10.06 12.89 -13.70
C VAL A 53 10.89 13.37 -12.51
N THR A 54 10.21 13.76 -11.44
CA THR A 54 10.84 14.15 -10.17
C THR A 54 10.41 13.17 -9.08
N VAL A 55 11.35 12.42 -8.52
CA VAL A 55 11.10 11.53 -7.39
C VAL A 55 10.99 12.35 -6.12
N ILE A 56 9.88 12.18 -5.41
CA ILE A 56 9.54 12.90 -4.18
C ILE A 56 10.35 12.33 -3.00
N ALA A 57 10.87 13.22 -2.15
CA ALA A 57 11.52 12.81 -0.91
C ALA A 57 10.45 12.50 0.14
N LEU A 58 10.16 11.21 0.35
CA LEU A 58 9.12 10.77 1.29
C LEU A 58 9.58 10.79 2.75
N GLU A 59 10.89 10.75 2.98
CA GLU A 59 11.51 10.89 4.30
C GLU A 59 12.46 12.08 4.34
N LYS A 60 12.87 12.51 5.53
CA LYS A 60 13.74 13.69 5.71
C LYS A 60 15.06 13.59 4.92
N THR A 61 15.63 12.38 4.85
CA THR A 61 16.94 12.12 4.24
C THR A 61 16.89 11.13 3.09
N ALA A 62 15.69 10.61 2.73
CA ALA A 62 15.54 9.59 1.72
C ALA A 62 14.31 9.82 0.84
N LYS A 63 14.43 9.44 -0.43
CA LYS A 63 13.33 9.45 -1.40
C LYS A 63 12.37 8.29 -1.20
N VAL A 64 12.85 7.22 -0.59
CA VAL A 64 12.10 5.99 -0.35
C VAL A 64 11.71 5.94 1.12
N MET A 65 10.49 5.53 1.40
CA MET A 65 9.92 5.40 2.74
C MET A 65 9.66 3.93 3.05
N PRO A 66 10.03 3.41 4.24
CA PRO A 66 9.61 2.08 4.65
C PRO A 66 8.09 1.91 4.60
N SER A 67 7.59 0.82 4.01
CA SER A 67 6.17 0.45 4.04
C SER A 67 5.82 -0.13 5.41
N ALA A 68 5.87 0.73 6.42
CA ALA A 68 5.72 0.39 7.82
C ALA A 68 4.62 1.24 8.46
N THR A 69 3.78 0.59 9.27
CA THR A 69 2.74 1.24 10.08
C THR A 69 2.87 0.75 11.51
N TYR A 70 3.01 1.66 12.46
CA TYR A 70 3.02 1.38 13.89
C TYR A 70 1.73 1.89 14.52
N VAL A 71 1.13 1.08 15.38
CA VAL A 71 -0.07 1.44 16.13
C VAL A 71 0.20 1.23 17.61
N ASN A 72 0.09 2.28 18.41
CA ASN A 72 0.26 2.20 19.87
C ASN A 72 -1.04 1.78 20.58
N ARG A 73 -1.00 1.65 21.91
CA ARG A 73 -2.17 1.24 22.71
C ARG A 73 -3.32 2.24 22.70
N ASP A 74 -3.02 3.52 22.43
CA ASP A 74 -4.04 4.57 22.28
C ASP A 74 -4.56 4.67 20.83
N PHE A 75 -4.21 3.69 19.98
CA PHE A 75 -4.54 3.63 18.55
C PHE A 75 -4.02 4.83 17.74
N GLN A 76 -2.98 5.52 18.25
CA GLN A 76 -2.25 6.49 17.45
C GLN A 76 -1.35 5.78 16.45
N ILE A 77 -1.23 6.35 15.27
CA ILE A 77 -0.56 5.73 14.14
C ILE A 77 0.66 6.55 13.73
N ALA A 78 1.81 5.88 13.62
CA ALA A 78 2.99 6.38 12.93
C ALA A 78 3.25 5.55 11.66
N THR A 79 3.89 6.15 10.64
CA THR A 79 4.16 5.49 9.36
C THR A 79 5.59 5.74 8.90
N GLY A 80 6.09 4.89 7.99
CA GLY A 80 7.42 5.04 7.42
C GLY A 80 8.55 4.83 8.43
N GLN A 81 9.58 5.64 8.34
CA GLN A 81 10.75 5.58 9.24
C GLN A 81 10.35 5.87 10.70
N GLU A 82 9.45 6.81 10.92
CA GLU A 82 8.92 7.14 12.23
C GLU A 82 8.26 5.94 12.93
N ALA A 83 7.54 5.11 12.18
CA ALA A 83 6.93 3.88 12.71
C ALA A 83 7.98 2.91 13.27
N ILE A 84 9.11 2.79 12.59
CA ILE A 84 10.22 1.92 13.01
C ILE A 84 10.90 2.52 14.27
N GLU A 85 11.17 3.80 14.26
CA GLU A 85 11.80 4.51 15.38
C GLU A 85 10.94 4.44 16.64
N GLU A 86 9.63 4.64 16.50
CA GLU A 86 8.68 4.55 17.60
C GLU A 86 8.62 3.14 18.18
N TYR A 87 8.58 2.13 17.32
CA TYR A 87 8.61 0.73 17.74
C TYR A 87 9.90 0.39 18.49
N VAL A 88 11.06 0.80 17.97
CA VAL A 88 12.34 0.58 18.63
C VAL A 88 12.37 1.28 19.98
N ARG A 89 11.98 2.56 20.03
CA ARG A 89 11.95 3.36 21.26
C ARG A 89 11.05 2.73 22.33
N SER A 90 9.87 2.28 21.95
CA SER A 90 8.88 1.72 22.86
C SER A 90 9.25 0.33 23.38
N ASN A 91 10.15 -0.39 22.68
CA ASN A 91 10.52 -1.76 23.04
C ASN A 91 11.95 -1.88 23.58
N THR A 92 12.79 -0.85 23.44
CA THR A 92 14.16 -0.88 23.97
C THR A 92 14.15 -0.80 25.49
N GLY A 93 14.83 -1.76 26.13
CA GLY A 93 15.04 -1.81 27.59
C GLY A 93 13.82 -2.24 28.40
N ARG A 94 12.70 -2.60 27.79
CA ARG A 94 11.55 -3.16 28.51
C ARG A 94 11.71 -4.64 28.79
N THR A 95 11.06 -5.11 29.85
CA THR A 95 10.90 -6.53 30.12
C THR A 95 9.82 -7.11 29.21
N VAL A 96 10.06 -8.30 28.65
CA VAL A 96 9.07 -9.06 27.88
C VAL A 96 8.14 -9.79 28.83
N GLU A 97 6.84 -9.57 28.71
CA GLU A 97 5.80 -10.20 29.52
C GLU A 97 5.02 -11.18 28.64
N LEU A 98 5.41 -12.45 28.71
CA LEU A 98 4.73 -13.48 27.96
C LEU A 98 3.46 -13.96 28.70
N SER A 99 2.32 -13.86 28.03
CA SER A 99 1.03 -14.36 28.50
C SER A 99 0.40 -15.27 27.45
N ALA A 100 -0.41 -16.22 27.90
CA ALA A 100 -1.18 -17.01 26.96
C ALA A 100 -2.20 -16.13 26.21
N GLU A 101 -2.32 -16.35 24.91
CA GLU A 101 -3.28 -15.62 24.08
C GLU A 101 -4.70 -15.92 24.56
N ILE A 102 -5.50 -14.89 24.81
CA ILE A 102 -6.91 -15.06 25.16
C ILE A 102 -7.69 -15.20 23.85
N LEU A 103 -8.28 -16.38 23.62
CA LEU A 103 -9.08 -16.66 22.42
C LEU A 103 -10.52 -16.17 22.54
N GLY A 104 -11.02 -16.02 23.75
CA GLY A 104 -12.37 -15.58 24.01
C GLY A 104 -12.83 -15.83 25.44
N GLU A 105 -14.09 -15.55 25.68
CA GLU A 105 -14.76 -15.84 26.94
C GLU A 105 -15.78 -16.96 26.74
N GLY A 106 -15.65 -18.02 27.54
CA GLY A 106 -16.62 -19.11 27.61
C GLY A 106 -17.57 -18.89 28.78
N ARG A 107 -18.87 -19.04 28.55
CA ARG A 107 -19.85 -19.12 29.63
C ARG A 107 -20.16 -20.60 29.90
N SER A 108 -19.86 -21.06 31.10
CA SER A 108 -20.29 -22.37 31.56
C SER A 108 -21.39 -22.22 32.62
N SER A 109 -22.50 -22.90 32.39
CA SER A 109 -23.53 -23.09 33.39
C SER A 109 -23.43 -24.55 33.84
N THR A 110 -23.32 -24.79 35.14
CA THR A 110 -23.27 -26.14 35.69
C THR A 110 -24.61 -26.86 35.52
N GLY A 111 -25.69 -26.17 35.17
CA GLY A 111 -27.03 -26.74 35.08
C GLY A 111 -27.58 -27.18 36.42
N GLN A 112 -26.87 -26.95 37.53
CA GLN A 112 -27.33 -27.25 38.86
C GLN A 112 -28.32 -26.18 39.33
N ILE A 113 -29.33 -26.65 40.00
CA ILE A 113 -30.30 -25.79 40.68
C ILE A 113 -29.77 -25.60 42.10
N GLY A 114 -29.46 -24.34 42.45
CA GLY A 114 -29.01 -24.01 43.81
C GLY A 114 -30.07 -24.31 44.88
N ASP A 115 -29.67 -24.28 46.11
CA ASP A 115 -30.53 -24.62 47.30
C ASP A 115 -31.84 -23.80 47.38
N HIS A 116 -31.97 -22.74 46.61
CA HIS A 116 -33.17 -21.90 46.55
C HIS A 116 -34.03 -22.10 45.28
N GLY A 117 -33.77 -23.18 44.52
CA GLY A 117 -34.57 -23.52 43.32
C GLY A 117 -34.32 -22.60 42.09
N LEU A 118 -33.30 -21.76 42.14
CA LEU A 118 -32.85 -20.92 41.01
C LEU A 118 -31.61 -21.52 40.33
N PRO A 119 -31.50 -21.38 38.99
CA PRO A 119 -30.28 -21.78 38.30
C PRO A 119 -29.08 -21.05 38.89
N GLU A 120 -27.95 -21.77 39.14
CA GLU A 120 -26.69 -21.15 39.50
C GLU A 120 -26.26 -20.17 38.40
N GLU A 121 -25.71 -19.02 38.79
CA GLU A 121 -25.22 -18.03 37.84
C GLU A 121 -24.13 -18.65 36.97
N ALA A 122 -24.25 -18.41 35.66
CA ALA A 122 -23.24 -18.90 34.71
C ALA A 122 -21.90 -18.24 35.01
N SER A 123 -20.87 -19.04 35.25
CA SER A 123 -19.53 -18.53 35.42
C SER A 123 -18.91 -18.22 34.05
N THR A 124 -18.26 -17.05 33.94
CA THR A 124 -17.48 -16.68 32.76
C THR A 124 -16.03 -17.10 32.98
N SER A 125 -15.48 -17.88 32.07
CA SER A 125 -14.07 -18.27 32.07
C SER A 125 -13.38 -17.81 30.81
N LEU A 126 -12.13 -17.37 30.92
CA LEU A 126 -11.29 -17.04 29.77
C LEU A 126 -10.80 -18.31 29.10
N ILE A 127 -10.93 -18.37 27.77
CA ILE A 127 -10.39 -19.45 26.95
C ILE A 127 -9.02 -19.00 26.47
N TYR A 128 -7.97 -19.70 26.87
CA TYR A 128 -6.59 -19.41 26.50
C TYR A 128 -6.16 -20.23 25.28
N GLY A 129 -5.41 -19.59 24.37
CA GLY A 129 -4.72 -20.25 23.27
C GLY A 129 -3.42 -20.93 23.72
N GLN A 130 -2.85 -21.72 22.83
CA GLN A 130 -1.54 -22.36 23.06
C GLN A 130 -0.37 -21.41 22.80
N SER A 131 -0.59 -20.31 22.07
CA SER A 131 0.45 -19.33 21.76
C SER A 131 0.69 -18.38 22.92
N LEU A 132 1.98 -18.08 23.16
CA LEU A 132 2.39 -17.02 24.07
C LEU A 132 2.53 -15.73 23.30
N VAL A 133 1.89 -14.68 23.77
CA VAL A 133 2.00 -13.32 23.22
C VAL A 133 2.64 -12.39 24.24
N ASP A 134 3.39 -11.43 23.76
CA ASP A 134 3.98 -10.39 24.60
C ASP A 134 2.91 -9.35 24.97
N GLY A 135 2.33 -9.52 26.15
CA GLY A 135 1.27 -8.63 26.68
C GLY A 135 1.78 -7.21 27.03
N GLY A 136 3.09 -7.07 27.27
CA GLY A 136 3.72 -5.77 27.64
C GLY A 136 4.00 -4.84 26.46
N GLN A 137 3.74 -5.24 25.22
CA GLN A 137 3.99 -4.39 24.05
C GLN A 137 3.20 -3.08 24.11
N GLN A 138 3.91 -1.95 23.93
CA GLN A 138 3.31 -0.61 23.91
C GLN A 138 2.70 -0.26 22.55
N GLY A 139 3.05 -1.00 21.52
CA GLY A 139 2.53 -0.85 20.17
C GLY A 139 2.92 -2.01 19.27
N ARG A 140 2.26 -2.10 18.13
CA ARG A 140 2.52 -3.12 17.10
C ARG A 140 3.05 -2.49 15.83
N LEU A 141 4.14 -3.03 15.30
CA LEU A 141 4.72 -2.66 14.02
C LEU A 141 4.27 -3.64 12.94
N PHE A 142 3.67 -3.10 11.88
CA PHE A 142 3.22 -3.84 10.71
C PHE A 142 4.11 -3.50 9.53
N ARG A 143 4.69 -4.54 8.92
CA ARG A 143 5.49 -4.47 7.69
C ARG A 143 5.04 -5.58 6.74
N GLY A 144 5.26 -5.40 5.45
CA GLY A 144 4.92 -6.42 4.45
C GLY A 144 3.42 -6.65 4.27
N ILE A 145 2.56 -5.70 4.66
CA ILE A 145 1.10 -5.82 4.58
C ILE A 145 0.63 -6.13 3.15
N LYS A 146 1.33 -5.60 2.14
CA LYS A 146 1.00 -5.84 0.72
C LYS A 146 0.90 -7.33 0.37
N ARG A 147 1.73 -8.18 0.99
CA ARG A 147 1.71 -9.64 0.80
C ARG A 147 0.40 -10.28 1.26
N LEU A 148 -0.27 -9.69 2.23
CA LEU A 148 -1.51 -10.22 2.80
C LEU A 148 -2.75 -9.85 1.99
N LEU A 149 -2.64 -8.93 1.03
CA LEU A 149 -3.79 -8.47 0.23
C LEU A 149 -4.42 -9.58 -0.61
N GLY A 150 -3.63 -10.55 -1.08
CA GLY A 150 -4.11 -11.72 -1.83
C GLY A 150 -4.62 -12.89 -0.98
N GLY A 151 -4.70 -12.75 0.34
CA GLY A 151 -5.15 -13.79 1.26
C GLY A 151 -6.62 -14.16 1.12
N HIS A 152 -7.00 -15.36 1.64
CA HIS A 152 -8.31 -15.98 1.41
C HIS A 152 -9.52 -15.17 1.91
N ASP A 153 -9.47 -14.46 3.03
CA ASP A 153 -10.65 -13.92 3.71
C ASP A 153 -10.51 -12.47 4.15
N SER A 154 -10.02 -11.57 3.27
CA SER A 154 -9.79 -10.17 3.68
C SER A 154 -9.20 -10.12 5.10
N PRO A 155 -7.97 -10.60 5.30
CA PRO A 155 -7.44 -10.88 6.61
C PRO A 155 -7.51 -9.65 7.50
N ARG A 156 -8.05 -9.86 8.69
CA ARG A 156 -8.01 -8.85 9.74
C ARG A 156 -6.82 -9.14 10.63
N LEU A 157 -6.01 -8.14 10.86
CA LEU A 157 -4.90 -8.24 11.80
C LEU A 157 -5.35 -7.75 13.16
N MET A 158 -5.07 -8.54 14.18
CA MET A 158 -5.36 -8.13 15.56
C MET A 158 -4.35 -7.06 15.99
N VAL A 159 -4.85 -5.89 16.31
CA VAL A 159 -4.10 -4.82 16.96
C VAL A 159 -4.56 -4.80 18.41
N PHE A 160 -3.80 -5.47 19.26
CA PHE A 160 -4.21 -5.82 20.62
C PHE A 160 -5.50 -6.65 20.60
N ASP A 161 -6.58 -6.13 21.15
CA ASP A 161 -7.92 -6.74 21.21
C ASP A 161 -8.86 -6.33 20.06
N LYS A 162 -8.39 -5.51 19.11
CA LYS A 162 -9.22 -4.98 18.00
C LYS A 162 -8.82 -5.57 16.65
N PRO A 163 -9.79 -6.06 15.85
CA PRO A 163 -9.53 -6.52 14.49
C PRO A 163 -9.45 -5.33 13.53
N PHE A 164 -8.29 -5.15 12.89
CA PHE A 164 -8.07 -4.13 11.86
C PHE A 164 -8.11 -4.75 10.47
N ARG A 165 -8.81 -4.10 9.54
CA ARG A 165 -8.70 -4.43 8.12
C ARG A 165 -7.33 -3.98 7.61
N LEU A 166 -6.78 -4.69 6.60
CA LEU A 166 -5.51 -4.30 5.97
C LEU A 166 -5.57 -2.87 5.42
N VAL A 167 -6.70 -2.50 4.85
CA VAL A 167 -6.98 -1.14 4.34
C VAL A 167 -6.71 -0.08 5.41
N ALA A 168 -7.14 -0.31 6.65
CA ALA A 168 -6.95 0.64 7.76
C ALA A 168 -5.46 0.80 8.15
N LEU A 169 -4.61 -0.18 7.86
CA LEU A 169 -3.17 -0.13 8.12
C LEU A 169 -2.37 0.45 6.94
N ILE A 170 -2.91 0.37 5.71
CA ILE A 170 -2.29 0.89 4.49
C ILE A 170 -2.59 2.38 4.32
N THR A 171 -3.84 2.76 4.51
CA THR A 171 -4.35 4.12 4.24
C THR A 171 -3.53 5.25 4.90
N PRO A 172 -3.11 5.16 6.19
CA PRO A 172 -2.34 6.22 6.83
C PRO A 172 -1.00 6.52 6.13
N LEU A 173 -0.35 5.47 5.61
CA LEU A 173 0.88 5.60 4.84
C LEU A 173 0.63 6.32 3.50
N LEU A 174 -0.45 5.98 2.79
CA LEU A 174 -0.83 6.63 1.54
C LEU A 174 -1.24 8.10 1.76
N ILE A 175 -1.94 8.42 2.86
CA ILE A 175 -2.24 9.81 3.26
C ILE A 175 -0.94 10.59 3.45
N ARG A 176 0.06 10.01 4.12
CA ARG A 176 1.36 10.65 4.31
C ARG A 176 2.06 10.89 2.97
N ILE A 177 2.06 9.90 2.06
CA ILE A 177 2.61 10.04 0.70
C ILE A 177 1.94 11.21 -0.01
N ARG A 178 0.60 11.25 -0.06
CA ARG A 178 -0.15 12.31 -0.72
C ARG A 178 0.20 13.69 -0.16
N ARG A 179 0.15 13.86 1.15
CA ARG A 179 0.50 15.12 1.82
C ARG A 179 1.95 15.55 1.54
N THR A 180 2.87 14.59 1.47
CA THR A 180 4.28 14.85 1.16
C THR A 180 4.44 15.32 -0.29
N ILE A 181 3.71 14.74 -1.24
CA ILE A 181 3.66 15.21 -2.62
C ILE A 181 3.12 16.64 -2.65
N GLU A 182 1.97 16.91 -2.03
CA GLU A 182 1.35 18.25 -1.99
C GLU A 182 2.28 19.33 -1.41
N ALA A 183 3.04 18.97 -0.38
CA ALA A 183 3.98 19.89 0.28
C ALA A 183 5.20 20.22 -0.60
N GLN A 184 5.62 19.32 -1.50
CA GLN A 184 6.78 19.49 -2.38
C GLN A 184 6.41 20.03 -3.75
N LEU A 185 5.13 20.15 -4.09
CA LEU A 185 4.73 20.82 -5.31
C LEU A 185 5.09 22.33 -5.24
N PRO A 186 5.63 22.89 -6.34
CA PRO A 186 5.99 24.30 -6.36
C PRO A 186 4.79 25.19 -6.03
N SER A 187 4.95 26.08 -5.06
CA SER A 187 3.92 27.06 -4.67
C SER A 187 3.63 28.12 -5.76
N ALA A 188 4.53 28.22 -6.75
CA ALA A 188 4.39 29.12 -7.87
C ALA A 188 3.39 28.65 -8.94
N LEU A 189 2.93 27.39 -8.88
CA LEU A 189 1.92 26.87 -9.80
C LEU A 189 0.55 27.47 -9.47
N THR A 190 -0.05 28.19 -10.43
CA THR A 190 -1.37 28.81 -10.27
C THR A 190 -2.24 28.44 -11.47
N PRO A 191 -3.38 27.74 -11.26
CA PRO A 191 -3.85 27.20 -9.97
C PRO A 191 -2.96 26.09 -9.44
N LYS A 192 -2.92 25.93 -8.10
CA LYS A 192 -2.20 24.82 -7.47
C LYS A 192 -2.79 23.49 -7.94
N PRO A 193 -2.00 22.58 -8.50
CA PRO A 193 -2.52 21.30 -8.99
C PRO A 193 -3.09 20.48 -7.83
N THR A 194 -4.20 19.78 -8.10
CA THR A 194 -4.79 18.84 -7.16
C THR A 194 -4.02 17.52 -7.18
N VAL A 195 -3.81 16.93 -6.00
CA VAL A 195 -3.20 15.61 -5.82
C VAL A 195 -4.32 14.61 -5.54
N ASP A 196 -5.19 14.41 -6.51
CA ASP A 196 -6.39 13.58 -6.44
C ASP A 196 -6.36 12.37 -7.39
N HIS A 197 -5.29 12.22 -8.17
CA HIS A 197 -5.10 11.10 -9.07
C HIS A 197 -3.75 10.43 -8.83
N ALA A 198 -3.66 9.12 -9.14
CA ALA A 198 -2.43 8.36 -9.07
C ALA A 198 -2.37 7.25 -10.11
N CYS A 199 -1.18 7.08 -10.70
CA CYS A 199 -0.76 5.87 -11.38
C CYS A 199 -0.13 4.95 -10.32
N ILE A 200 -0.72 3.80 -10.11
CA ILE A 200 -0.44 2.91 -8.98
C ILE A 200 0.23 1.64 -9.48
N GLY A 201 1.43 1.36 -8.96
CA GLY A 201 2.13 0.09 -9.20
C GLY A 201 1.49 -1.06 -8.42
N HIS A 202 1.34 -2.21 -9.08
CA HIS A 202 0.93 -3.45 -8.44
C HIS A 202 1.72 -4.64 -9.01
N PRO A 203 1.91 -5.74 -8.25
CA PRO A 203 2.56 -6.94 -8.78
C PRO A 203 1.69 -7.55 -9.88
N VAL A 204 2.31 -8.34 -10.77
CA VAL A 204 1.56 -9.10 -11.80
C VAL A 204 0.55 -10.01 -11.13
N ASN A 205 1.00 -10.69 -10.06
CA ASN A 205 0.14 -11.52 -9.21
C ASN A 205 0.43 -11.22 -7.74
N PHE A 206 -0.61 -10.99 -6.96
CA PHE A 206 -0.47 -10.96 -5.52
C PHE A 206 -0.18 -12.37 -4.97
N GLU A 207 0.51 -12.46 -3.84
CA GLU A 207 0.87 -13.73 -3.21
C GLU A 207 -0.38 -14.58 -2.94
N GLY A 208 -0.37 -15.85 -3.34
CA GLY A 208 -1.51 -16.77 -3.21
C GLY A 208 -2.49 -16.79 -4.41
N SER A 209 -2.04 -16.44 -5.58
CA SER A 209 -2.79 -16.03 -6.77
C SER A 209 -3.72 -17.06 -7.42
N GLU A 210 -4.96 -17.06 -7.02
CA GLU A 210 -6.07 -17.34 -7.90
C GLU A 210 -6.60 -16.00 -8.48
N ARG A 211 -7.17 -16.01 -9.69
CA ARG A 211 -7.65 -14.79 -10.39
C ARG A 211 -8.57 -13.92 -9.49
N ASP A 212 -9.45 -14.56 -8.73
CA ASP A 212 -10.39 -13.87 -7.85
C ASP A 212 -9.68 -13.15 -6.68
N ARG A 213 -8.57 -13.68 -6.22
CA ARG A 213 -7.75 -13.07 -5.17
C ARG A 213 -7.02 -11.82 -5.65
N ASN A 214 -6.51 -11.83 -6.87
CA ASN A 214 -5.91 -10.63 -7.47
C ASN A 214 -6.92 -9.50 -7.54
N ASN A 215 -8.17 -9.77 -7.92
CA ASN A 215 -9.22 -8.77 -7.94
C ASN A 215 -9.54 -8.26 -6.53
N ALA A 216 -9.63 -9.13 -5.54
CA ALA A 216 -9.86 -8.74 -4.15
C ALA A 216 -8.71 -7.86 -3.61
N ALA A 217 -7.47 -8.22 -3.92
CA ALA A 217 -6.28 -7.45 -3.54
C ALA A 217 -6.25 -6.07 -4.20
N LEU A 218 -6.54 -5.99 -5.50
CA LEU A 218 -6.66 -4.72 -6.23
C LEU A 218 -7.79 -3.85 -5.66
N ASN A 219 -8.93 -4.44 -5.32
CA ASN A 219 -10.04 -3.70 -4.70
C ASN A 219 -9.66 -3.14 -3.34
N ALA A 220 -8.98 -3.91 -2.48
CA ALA A 220 -8.53 -3.45 -1.18
C ALA A 220 -7.45 -2.35 -1.31
N LEU A 221 -6.56 -2.47 -2.29
CA LEU A 221 -5.58 -1.45 -2.61
C LEU A 221 -6.27 -0.17 -3.10
N SER A 222 -7.21 -0.30 -4.05
CA SER A 222 -8.02 0.81 -4.56
C SER A 222 -8.80 1.51 -3.44
N GLU A 223 -9.42 0.76 -2.54
CA GLU A 223 -10.11 1.29 -1.37
C GLU A 223 -9.16 2.10 -0.48
N SER A 224 -7.93 1.60 -0.25
CA SER A 224 -6.92 2.29 0.56
C SER A 224 -6.50 3.63 -0.07
N TYR A 225 -6.30 3.67 -1.38
CA TYR A 225 -6.02 4.90 -2.12
C TYR A 225 -7.21 5.86 -2.11
N GLY A 226 -8.43 5.34 -2.23
CA GLY A 226 -9.65 6.13 -2.14
C GLY A 226 -9.79 6.86 -0.80
N TYR A 227 -9.54 6.16 0.32
CA TYR A 227 -9.51 6.78 1.65
C TYR A 227 -8.34 7.77 1.83
N ALA A 228 -7.28 7.64 1.07
CA ALA A 228 -6.21 8.63 1.02
C ALA A 228 -6.51 9.78 0.04
N GLU A 229 -7.75 9.88 -0.46
CA GLU A 229 -8.27 10.91 -1.34
C GLU A 229 -7.66 10.91 -2.76
N PHE A 230 -7.09 9.79 -3.21
CA PHE A 230 -6.81 9.56 -4.60
C PHE A 230 -8.07 9.04 -5.29
N THR A 231 -8.91 9.95 -5.77
CA THR A 231 -10.23 9.64 -6.34
C THR A 231 -10.16 9.09 -7.77
N HIS A 232 -9.08 9.41 -8.48
CA HIS A 232 -8.81 8.93 -9.83
C HIS A 232 -7.58 8.02 -9.81
N GLN A 233 -7.77 6.75 -10.14
CA GLN A 233 -6.76 5.71 -9.98
C GLN A 233 -6.56 4.95 -11.29
N SER A 234 -5.30 4.76 -11.66
CA SER A 234 -4.90 3.93 -12.80
C SER A 234 -3.86 2.91 -12.33
N PHE A 235 -4.12 1.62 -12.55
CA PHE A 235 -3.28 0.53 -12.05
C PHE A 235 -2.39 -0.02 -13.16
N TYR A 236 -1.11 -0.24 -12.83
CA TYR A 236 -0.10 -0.73 -13.76
C TYR A 236 0.74 -1.82 -13.12
N PRO A 237 1.02 -2.93 -13.83
CA PRO A 237 2.00 -3.91 -13.35
C PRO A 237 3.37 -3.27 -13.13
N GLU A 238 3.98 -3.53 -11.98
CA GLU A 238 5.29 -2.97 -11.57
C GLU A 238 6.38 -3.20 -12.61
N PRO A 239 6.55 -4.41 -13.21
CA PRO A 239 7.57 -4.62 -14.21
C PRO A 239 7.33 -3.80 -15.51
N ASN A 240 6.08 -3.50 -15.84
CA ASN A 240 5.77 -2.61 -16.97
C ASN A 240 6.24 -1.18 -16.68
N ALA A 241 5.99 -0.69 -15.46
CA ALA A 241 6.42 0.63 -15.04
C ALA A 241 7.96 0.74 -15.03
N ALA A 242 8.66 -0.30 -14.58
CA ALA A 242 10.12 -0.36 -14.59
C ALA A 242 10.69 -0.31 -16.02
N ALA A 243 10.12 -1.08 -16.96
CA ALA A 243 10.53 -1.07 -18.34
C ALA A 243 10.25 0.26 -19.04
N LEU A 244 9.09 0.89 -18.77
CA LEU A 244 8.77 2.21 -19.29
C LEU A 244 9.75 3.28 -18.77
N SER A 245 10.12 3.21 -17.49
CA SER A 245 11.13 4.09 -16.90
C SER A 245 12.47 3.94 -17.59
N TYR A 246 12.88 2.70 -17.88
CA TYR A 246 14.13 2.41 -18.62
C TYR A 246 14.10 2.98 -20.04
N LEU A 247 13.00 2.76 -20.79
CA LEU A 247 12.81 3.29 -22.15
C LEU A 247 12.82 4.81 -22.18
N HIS A 248 12.18 5.45 -21.20
CA HIS A 248 12.19 6.91 -21.07
C HIS A 248 13.60 7.47 -20.84
N ALA A 249 14.42 6.76 -20.05
CA ALA A 249 15.82 7.15 -19.81
C ALA A 249 16.74 6.89 -21.03
N HIS A 250 16.31 6.06 -21.98
CA HIS A 250 17.10 5.64 -23.15
C HIS A 250 16.34 5.87 -24.48
N PRO A 251 16.04 7.11 -24.86
CA PRO A 251 15.16 7.43 -26.01
C PRO A 251 15.75 7.01 -27.38
N GLY A 252 17.04 6.65 -27.44
CA GLY A 252 17.69 6.17 -28.67
C GLY A 252 17.46 4.69 -28.97
N LEU A 253 16.75 3.96 -28.13
CA LEU A 253 16.43 2.56 -28.36
C LEU A 253 15.29 2.44 -29.38
N SER A 254 15.60 1.98 -30.62
CA SER A 254 14.61 1.54 -31.61
C SER A 254 13.98 0.20 -31.20
N THR A 255 13.29 -0.48 -32.07
CA THR A 255 12.60 -1.77 -31.78
C THR A 255 13.46 -2.74 -30.97
N ARG A 256 13.00 -3.10 -29.76
CA ARG A 256 13.69 -4.03 -28.86
C ARG A 256 12.70 -4.86 -28.06
N THR A 257 13.15 -6.07 -27.69
CA THR A 257 12.49 -6.88 -26.69
C THR A 257 13.25 -6.70 -25.36
N LEU A 258 12.54 -6.33 -24.30
CA LEU A 258 13.07 -6.12 -22.96
C LEU A 258 12.51 -7.20 -22.03
N LEU A 259 13.36 -7.77 -21.21
CA LEU A 259 12.93 -8.56 -20.05
C LEU A 259 13.06 -7.67 -18.82
N ALA A 260 11.94 -7.30 -18.23
CA ALA A 260 11.93 -6.66 -16.94
C ALA A 260 11.87 -7.73 -15.84
N VAL A 261 12.78 -7.65 -14.89
CA VAL A 261 12.86 -8.53 -13.72
C VAL A 261 12.73 -7.65 -12.49
N ASP A 262 11.61 -7.75 -11.79
CA ASP A 262 11.38 -7.06 -10.53
C ASP A 262 11.53 -8.07 -9.39
N PHE A 263 12.61 -7.93 -8.63
CA PHE A 263 12.89 -8.75 -7.45
C PHE A 263 12.69 -7.92 -6.19
N GLY A 264 11.43 -7.89 -5.73
CA GLY A 264 10.99 -7.11 -4.60
C GLY A 264 11.18 -7.80 -3.23
N GLY A 265 10.62 -7.20 -2.20
CA GLY A 265 10.66 -7.73 -0.82
C GLY A 265 9.74 -8.91 -0.53
N GLY A 266 8.89 -9.32 -1.48
CA GLY A 266 7.95 -10.43 -1.32
C GLY A 266 7.62 -11.15 -2.61
N THR A 267 7.85 -10.54 -3.77
CA THR A 267 7.54 -11.10 -5.09
C THR A 267 8.73 -11.05 -6.02
N LEU A 268 8.74 -11.96 -6.99
CA LEU A 268 9.57 -11.90 -8.20
C LEU A 268 8.62 -11.80 -9.38
N ASP A 269 8.58 -10.65 -10.02
CA ASP A 269 7.74 -10.39 -11.17
C ASP A 269 8.59 -10.32 -12.44
N LEU A 270 8.16 -11.02 -13.48
CA LEU A 270 8.82 -11.07 -14.78
C LEU A 270 7.87 -10.56 -15.85
N CYS A 271 8.37 -9.72 -16.73
CA CYS A 271 7.61 -9.21 -17.86
C CYS A 271 8.49 -9.10 -19.10
N VAL A 272 7.98 -9.57 -20.24
CA VAL A 272 8.61 -9.39 -21.55
C VAL A 272 7.88 -8.30 -22.30
N ILE A 273 8.59 -7.21 -22.62
CA ILE A 273 8.03 -6.08 -23.34
C ILE A 273 8.70 -5.95 -24.69
N LYS A 274 7.87 -5.90 -25.72
CA LYS A 274 8.31 -5.57 -27.09
C LYS A 274 8.01 -4.09 -27.34
N HIS A 275 9.06 -3.32 -27.47
CA HIS A 275 8.99 -1.89 -27.78
C HIS A 275 9.20 -1.67 -29.27
N THR A 276 8.31 -0.92 -29.90
CA THR A 276 8.42 -0.38 -31.25
C THR A 276 8.42 1.13 -31.17
N HIS A 277 8.77 1.83 -32.26
CA HIS A 277 8.94 3.30 -32.28
C HIS A 277 7.76 4.08 -31.66
N ASP A 278 6.55 3.56 -31.74
CA ASP A 278 5.32 4.28 -31.38
C ASP A 278 4.45 3.52 -30.36
N ASP A 279 4.80 2.28 -29.97
CA ASP A 279 3.96 1.49 -29.07
C ASP A 279 4.79 0.43 -28.31
N PHE A 280 4.22 -0.13 -27.25
CA PHE A 280 4.77 -1.27 -26.56
C PHE A 280 3.70 -2.34 -26.33
N GLU A 281 4.11 -3.59 -26.47
CA GLU A 281 3.32 -4.78 -26.24
C GLU A 281 3.92 -5.57 -25.08
N VAL A 282 3.07 -6.05 -24.15
CA VAL A 282 3.46 -6.80 -22.96
C VAL A 282 3.03 -8.23 -23.08
#